data_73a3ad60be8152a5c89182a132ca674f
#
_entry.id   73a3ad60be8152a5c89182a132ca674f
#
_cell.length_a   1.000
_cell.length_b   1.000
_cell.length_c   1.000
_cell.angle_alpha   90.00
_cell.angle_beta   90.00
_cell.angle_gamma   90.00
#
_symmetry.space_group_name_H-M   'P 1'
#
loop_
_entity.id
_entity.type
_entity.pdbx_description
1 polymer ?
#
loop_
_entity_poly.entity_id
_entity_poly.type
_entity_poly.pdbx_seq_one_letter_code
_entity_poly.pdbx_strand_id
1 'polypeptide(L)'
;MSVFIFIAIVLVTALLFFALLPICQANRKLAISLMFCSSILVVSLYVLLGKPNAIDYVPPTEQQTIDQALVELEEHIKQQPNDIEALVLLARSNMQMGEYVKAQKNFAAAIKIQADNSNLLVDYAESFFRATPPDQVSPDAKLWIEKALALEPNNQRALFFQGVLLMQAKQPAQAAQVWEKLLPQLDEATAKALLPQINLARAQVGLAEITLPEQK
;
A
#
# COMPACT_ATOMS: atom_id res chain seq x y z
N MET A 1 24.36 6.41 -15.79
CA MET A 1 25.14 7.28 -14.87
C MET A 1 26.64 7.20 -15.12
N SER A 2 27.22 6.05 -15.39
CA SER A 2 28.63 5.86 -15.76
C SER A 2 29.07 6.65 -17.02
N VAL A 3 28.19 6.71 -18.01
CA VAL A 3 28.43 7.46 -19.26
C VAL A 3 28.54 8.96 -19.00
N PHE A 4 27.75 9.52 -18.11
CA PHE A 4 27.78 10.95 -17.77
C PHE A 4 29.08 11.33 -17.04
N ILE A 5 29.55 10.50 -16.13
CA ILE A 5 30.82 10.71 -15.42
C ILE A 5 32.00 10.59 -16.38
N PHE A 6 31.96 9.59 -17.27
CA PHE A 6 32.97 9.41 -18.30
C PHE A 6 33.03 10.64 -19.23
N ILE A 7 31.88 11.13 -19.68
CA ILE A 7 31.81 12.36 -20.53
C ILE A 7 32.34 13.59 -19.75
N ALA A 8 31.98 13.73 -18.46
CA ALA A 8 32.48 14.85 -17.65
C ALA A 8 34.00 14.79 -17.47
N ILE A 9 34.59 13.64 -17.23
CA ILE A 9 36.06 13.46 -17.13
C ILE A 9 36.72 13.75 -18.45
N VAL A 10 36.16 13.30 -19.56
CA VAL A 10 36.70 13.58 -20.91
C VAL A 10 36.66 15.08 -21.23
N LEU A 11 35.54 15.75 -20.88
CA LEU A 11 35.42 17.21 -21.10
C LEU A 11 36.41 18.03 -20.25
N VAL A 12 36.56 17.66 -18.97
CA VAL A 12 37.52 18.35 -18.07
C VAL A 12 38.96 18.12 -18.52
N THR A 13 39.32 16.91 -18.93
CA THR A 13 40.66 16.60 -19.43
C THR A 13 40.94 17.31 -20.76
N ALA A 14 39.95 17.40 -21.66
CA ALA A 14 40.06 18.14 -22.90
C ALA A 14 40.24 19.65 -22.66
N LEU A 15 39.48 20.26 -21.75
CA LEU A 15 39.61 21.67 -21.37
C LEU A 15 40.99 21.97 -20.76
N LEU A 16 41.48 21.12 -19.87
CA LEU A 16 42.82 21.23 -19.29
C LEU A 16 43.91 21.09 -20.35
N PHE A 17 43.75 20.17 -21.32
CA PHE A 17 44.66 20.01 -22.44
C PHE A 17 44.73 21.29 -23.26
N PHE A 18 43.62 21.90 -23.66
CA PHE A 18 43.57 23.16 -24.42
C PHE A 18 44.16 24.33 -23.64
N ALA A 19 43.90 24.44 -22.33
CA ALA A 19 44.44 25.51 -21.48
C ALA A 19 45.97 25.43 -21.31
N LEU A 20 46.52 24.20 -21.34
CA LEU A 20 47.96 23.96 -21.17
C LEU A 20 48.76 23.95 -22.50
N LEU A 21 48.09 24.01 -23.67
CA LEU A 21 48.74 24.07 -25.00
C LEU A 21 49.81 25.16 -25.12
N PRO A 22 49.62 26.42 -24.71
CA PRO A 22 50.64 27.45 -24.79
C PRO A 22 51.83 27.16 -23.89
N ILE A 23 51.63 26.49 -22.74
CA ILE A 23 52.72 26.10 -21.84
C ILE A 23 53.52 24.93 -22.40
N CYS A 24 52.84 24.00 -23.10
CA CYS A 24 53.49 22.91 -23.82
C CYS A 24 54.52 23.39 -24.87
N GLN A 25 54.23 24.48 -25.52
CA GLN A 25 55.16 25.10 -26.51
C GLN A 25 56.41 25.77 -25.87
N ALA A 26 56.25 26.27 -24.63
CA ALA A 26 57.30 26.91 -23.88
C ALA A 26 58.18 25.93 -23.09
N ASN A 27 57.58 24.94 -22.43
CA ASN A 27 58.32 23.97 -21.62
C ASN A 27 57.55 22.64 -21.47
N ARG A 28 57.85 21.67 -22.33
CA ARG A 28 57.17 20.38 -22.42
C ARG A 28 57.18 19.56 -21.12
N LYS A 29 58.29 19.60 -20.35
CA LYS A 29 58.40 18.86 -19.08
C LYS A 29 57.49 19.43 -18.01
N LEU A 30 57.37 20.75 -17.95
CA LEU A 30 56.53 21.47 -16.99
C LEU A 30 55.03 21.22 -17.29
N ALA A 31 54.64 21.21 -18.55
CA ALA A 31 53.28 20.92 -18.97
C ALA A 31 52.85 19.50 -18.64
N ILE A 32 53.70 18.49 -18.85
CA ILE A 32 53.42 17.08 -18.51
C ILE A 32 53.27 16.94 -17.00
N SER A 33 54.12 17.57 -16.19
CA SER A 33 54.01 17.54 -14.73
C SER A 33 52.71 18.16 -14.23
N LEU A 34 52.29 19.31 -14.77
CA LEU A 34 51.02 19.95 -14.41
C LEU A 34 49.81 19.15 -14.81
N MET A 35 49.83 18.48 -15.96
CA MET A 35 48.74 17.54 -16.37
C MET A 35 48.62 16.37 -15.39
N PHE A 36 49.71 15.79 -14.98
CA PHE A 36 49.72 14.66 -14.04
C PHE A 36 49.21 15.07 -12.65
N CYS A 37 49.67 16.21 -12.14
CA CYS A 37 49.20 16.76 -10.85
C CYS A 37 47.72 17.12 -10.87
N SER A 38 47.22 17.72 -11.97
CA SER A 38 45.79 18.06 -12.08
C SER A 38 44.89 16.83 -12.14
N SER A 39 45.32 15.77 -12.84
CA SER A 39 44.57 14.51 -12.91
C SER A 39 44.49 13.82 -11.56
N ILE A 40 45.59 13.81 -10.80
CA ILE A 40 45.60 13.26 -9.42
C ILE A 40 44.70 14.09 -8.52
N LEU A 41 44.70 15.41 -8.63
CA LEU A 41 43.86 16.29 -7.85
C LEU A 41 42.36 16.03 -8.10
N VAL A 42 41.96 15.90 -9.38
CA VAL A 42 40.58 15.62 -9.76
C VAL A 42 40.11 14.26 -9.21
N VAL A 43 40.93 13.22 -9.35
CA VAL A 43 40.62 11.89 -8.82
C VAL A 43 40.52 11.91 -7.29
N SER A 44 41.47 12.58 -6.62
CA SER A 44 41.48 12.74 -5.16
C SER A 44 40.24 13.50 -4.66
N LEU A 45 39.89 14.59 -5.35
CA LEU A 45 38.68 15.37 -5.03
C LEU A 45 37.38 14.55 -5.23
N TYR A 46 37.34 13.75 -6.27
CA TYR A 46 36.22 12.85 -6.53
C TYR A 46 36.09 11.76 -5.43
N VAL A 47 37.20 11.18 -4.97
CA VAL A 47 37.19 10.19 -3.90
C VAL A 47 36.80 10.82 -2.55
N LEU A 48 37.26 12.06 -2.29
CA LEU A 48 36.98 12.77 -1.02
C LEU A 48 35.58 13.40 -0.97
N LEU A 49 35.10 14.00 -2.04
CA LEU A 49 33.83 14.73 -2.08
C LEU A 49 32.73 13.99 -2.84
N GLY A 50 33.09 13.07 -3.70
CA GLY A 50 32.17 12.23 -4.44
C GLY A 50 31.58 11.13 -3.54
N LYS A 51 30.50 10.53 -4.02
CA LYS A 51 29.96 9.29 -3.46
C LYS A 51 30.25 8.16 -4.43
N PRO A 52 31.50 7.61 -4.46
CA PRO A 52 31.86 6.56 -5.44
C PRO A 52 30.92 5.35 -5.39
N ASN A 53 30.38 5.01 -4.21
CA ASN A 53 29.41 3.93 -4.03
C ASN A 53 28.02 4.26 -4.63
N ALA A 54 27.75 5.51 -5.03
CA ALA A 54 26.51 5.86 -5.71
C ALA A 54 26.42 5.29 -7.14
N ILE A 55 27.55 4.82 -7.70
CA ILE A 55 27.60 4.18 -9.03
C ILE A 55 26.94 2.79 -8.98
N ASP A 56 27.06 2.11 -7.85
CA ASP A 56 26.49 0.77 -7.61
C ASP A 56 25.13 0.83 -6.92
N TYR A 57 24.57 2.04 -6.71
CA TYR A 57 23.25 2.18 -6.12
C TYR A 57 22.19 1.65 -7.08
N VAL A 58 21.67 0.49 -6.77
CA VAL A 58 20.45 -0.07 -7.35
C VAL A 58 19.30 0.39 -6.44
N PRO A 59 18.36 1.22 -6.92
CA PRO A 59 17.22 1.59 -6.10
C PRO A 59 16.44 0.34 -5.72
N PRO A 60 15.94 0.24 -4.48
CA PRO A 60 15.13 -0.90 -4.08
C PRO A 60 13.92 -1.02 -5.01
N THR A 61 13.51 -2.24 -5.28
CA THR A 61 12.25 -2.50 -5.98
C THR A 61 11.09 -2.02 -5.11
N GLU A 62 9.92 -1.78 -5.70
CA GLU A 62 8.71 -1.44 -4.95
C GLU A 62 8.43 -2.43 -3.83
N GLN A 63 8.58 -3.73 -4.11
CA GLN A 63 8.41 -4.78 -3.11
C GLN A 63 9.42 -4.68 -1.96
N GLN A 64 10.70 -4.44 -2.25
CA GLN A 64 11.73 -4.24 -1.21
C GLN A 64 11.45 -3.01 -0.33
N THR A 65 10.87 -1.97 -0.90
CA THR A 65 10.47 -0.78 -0.16
C THR A 65 9.31 -1.08 0.78
N ILE A 66 8.31 -1.85 0.31
CA ILE A 66 7.17 -2.30 1.13
C ILE A 66 7.66 -3.20 2.27
N ASP A 67 8.52 -4.19 1.98
CA ASP A 67 9.04 -5.10 3.00
C ASP A 67 9.83 -4.36 4.09
N GLN A 68 10.64 -3.37 3.71
CA GLN A 68 11.35 -2.51 4.66
C GLN A 68 10.40 -1.69 5.53
N ALA A 69 9.38 -1.06 4.92
CA ALA A 69 8.38 -0.28 5.66
C ALA A 69 7.60 -1.14 6.66
N LEU A 70 7.31 -2.40 6.32
CA LEU A 70 6.66 -3.33 7.24
C LEU A 70 7.54 -3.70 8.43
N VAL A 71 8.84 -3.94 8.18
CA VAL A 71 9.80 -4.22 9.27
C VAL A 71 9.92 -3.01 10.22
N GLU A 72 10.00 -1.79 9.67
CA GLU A 72 10.03 -0.56 10.48
C GLU A 72 8.75 -0.38 11.29
N LEU A 73 7.59 -0.69 10.70
CA LEU A 73 6.30 -0.61 11.38
C LEU A 73 6.17 -1.66 12.49
N GLU A 74 6.65 -2.89 12.26
CA GLU A 74 6.70 -3.94 13.29
C GLU A 74 7.62 -3.54 14.47
N GLU A 75 8.75 -2.92 14.18
CA GLU A 75 9.67 -2.43 15.23
C GLU A 75 9.05 -1.27 16.01
N HIS A 76 8.37 -0.35 15.32
CA HIS A 76 7.62 0.73 15.96
C HIS A 76 6.57 0.17 16.94
N ILE A 77 5.80 -0.84 16.54
CA ILE A 77 4.78 -1.49 17.39
C ILE A 77 5.41 -2.18 18.62
N LYS A 78 6.63 -2.76 18.49
CA LYS A 78 7.32 -3.32 19.65
C LYS A 78 7.67 -2.25 20.68
N GLN A 79 8.04 -1.05 20.23
CA GLN A 79 8.36 0.09 21.10
C GLN A 79 7.09 0.77 21.64
N GLN A 80 6.02 0.81 20.84
CA GLN A 80 4.73 1.43 21.14
C GLN A 80 3.56 0.44 20.91
N PRO A 81 3.38 -0.56 21.80
CA PRO A 81 2.42 -1.65 21.57
C PRO A 81 0.95 -1.23 21.62
N ASN A 82 0.67 -0.02 22.08
CA ASN A 82 -0.69 0.54 22.17
C ASN A 82 -0.97 1.58 21.08
N ASP A 83 -0.11 1.70 20.08
CA ASP A 83 -0.36 2.54 18.91
C ASP A 83 -1.38 1.84 17.98
N ILE A 84 -2.65 2.26 18.11
CA ILE A 84 -3.77 1.69 17.35
C ILE A 84 -3.59 1.91 15.87
N GLU A 85 -3.13 3.09 15.47
CA GLU A 85 -2.95 3.45 14.06
C GLU A 85 -1.90 2.57 13.39
N ALA A 86 -0.78 2.36 14.06
CA ALA A 86 0.28 1.47 13.61
C ALA A 86 -0.20 0.01 13.51
N LEU A 87 -0.94 -0.47 14.53
CA LEU A 87 -1.51 -1.82 14.52
C LEU A 87 -2.50 -2.02 13.37
N VAL A 88 -3.40 -1.05 13.12
CA VAL A 88 -4.38 -1.10 12.04
C VAL A 88 -3.69 -1.02 10.68
N LEU A 89 -2.68 -0.14 10.53
CA LEU A 89 -1.91 -0.03 9.30
C LEU A 89 -1.20 -1.35 8.95
N LEU A 90 -0.50 -1.95 9.92
CA LEU A 90 0.15 -3.25 9.73
C LEU A 90 -0.85 -4.36 9.41
N ALA A 91 -2.01 -4.36 10.08
CA ALA A 91 -3.07 -5.33 9.81
C ALA A 91 -3.61 -5.21 8.37
N ARG A 92 -3.90 -3.99 7.91
CA ARG A 92 -4.37 -3.74 6.54
C ARG A 92 -3.31 -4.09 5.49
N SER A 93 -2.05 -3.81 5.75
CA SER A 93 -0.95 -4.22 4.87
C SER A 93 -0.85 -5.74 4.76
N ASN A 94 -0.95 -6.46 5.89
CA ASN A 94 -1.02 -7.92 5.89
C ASN A 94 -2.24 -8.45 5.13
N MET A 95 -3.40 -7.76 5.22
CA MET A 95 -4.60 -8.10 4.43
C MET A 95 -4.35 -8.01 2.92
N GLN A 96 -3.67 -6.97 2.46
CA GLN A 96 -3.34 -6.78 1.05
C GLN A 96 -2.37 -7.84 0.53
N MET A 97 -1.47 -8.32 1.38
CA MET A 97 -0.53 -9.41 1.06
C MET A 97 -1.14 -10.81 1.19
N GLY A 98 -2.41 -10.93 1.61
CA GLY A 98 -3.06 -12.22 1.85
C GLY A 98 -2.64 -12.91 3.16
N GLU A 99 -1.87 -12.23 4.01
CA GLU A 99 -1.39 -12.72 5.30
C GLU A 99 -2.48 -12.55 6.39
N TYR A 100 -3.64 -13.16 6.15
CA TYR A 100 -4.85 -12.92 6.96
C TYR A 100 -4.66 -13.23 8.44
N VAL A 101 -3.90 -14.27 8.79
CA VAL A 101 -3.63 -14.64 10.20
C VAL A 101 -2.83 -13.56 10.92
N LYS A 102 -1.84 -12.94 10.24
CA LYS A 102 -1.09 -11.80 10.79
C LYS A 102 -1.98 -10.57 10.94
N ALA A 103 -2.82 -10.31 9.93
CA ALA A 103 -3.81 -9.23 10.00
C ALA A 103 -4.74 -9.39 11.20
N GLN A 104 -5.31 -10.59 11.39
CA GLN A 104 -6.18 -10.91 12.53
C GLN A 104 -5.49 -10.65 13.88
N LYS A 105 -4.23 -11.04 14.02
CA LYS A 105 -3.46 -10.79 15.25
C LYS A 105 -3.36 -9.30 15.58
N ASN A 106 -3.05 -8.49 14.57
CA ASN A 106 -2.87 -7.04 14.75
C ASN A 106 -4.21 -6.33 14.98
N PHE A 107 -5.27 -6.69 14.24
CA PHE A 107 -6.62 -6.18 14.51
C PHE A 107 -7.11 -6.57 15.91
N ALA A 108 -6.88 -7.81 16.36
CA ALA A 108 -7.24 -8.23 17.71
C ALA A 108 -6.50 -7.43 18.79
N ALA A 109 -5.24 -7.03 18.54
CA ALA A 109 -4.51 -6.15 19.44
C ALA A 109 -5.12 -4.74 19.48
N ALA A 110 -5.44 -4.16 18.31
CA ALA A 110 -6.08 -2.86 18.22
C ALA A 110 -7.48 -2.84 18.90
N ILE A 111 -8.29 -3.89 18.73
CA ILE A 111 -9.60 -4.01 19.35
C ILE A 111 -9.53 -4.10 20.88
N LYS A 112 -8.48 -4.70 21.45
CA LYS A 112 -8.28 -4.69 22.91
C LYS A 112 -8.10 -3.28 23.49
N ILE A 113 -7.59 -2.36 22.68
CA ILE A 113 -7.37 -0.97 23.08
C ILE A 113 -8.62 -0.14 22.81
N GLN A 114 -9.28 -0.35 21.66
CA GLN A 114 -10.46 0.40 21.21
C GLN A 114 -11.55 -0.58 20.74
N ALA A 115 -12.33 -1.09 21.68
CA ALA A 115 -13.36 -2.09 21.40
C ALA A 115 -14.66 -1.53 20.79
N ASP A 116 -14.86 -0.22 20.86
CA ASP A 116 -16.06 0.51 20.46
C ASP A 116 -15.98 1.14 19.05
N ASN A 117 -14.97 0.79 18.28
CA ASN A 117 -14.81 1.27 16.91
C ASN A 117 -15.43 0.29 15.92
N SER A 118 -16.65 0.61 15.45
CA SER A 118 -17.40 -0.21 14.49
C SER A 118 -16.58 -0.52 13.22
N ASN A 119 -15.86 0.45 12.65
CA ASN A 119 -15.06 0.24 11.45
C ASN A 119 -13.90 -0.72 11.68
N LEU A 120 -13.26 -0.66 12.85
CA LEU A 120 -12.19 -1.60 13.23
C LEU A 120 -12.74 -3.03 13.35
N LEU A 121 -13.95 -3.20 13.91
CA LEU A 121 -14.61 -4.50 13.98
C LEU A 121 -14.93 -5.03 12.58
N VAL A 122 -15.33 -4.17 11.63
CA VAL A 122 -15.56 -4.56 10.23
C VAL A 122 -14.27 -4.98 9.56
N ASP A 123 -13.16 -4.24 9.74
CA ASP A 123 -11.85 -4.61 9.20
C ASP A 123 -11.41 -5.99 9.72
N TYR A 124 -11.62 -6.24 11.01
CA TYR A 124 -11.32 -7.53 11.63
C TYR A 124 -12.20 -8.65 11.05
N ALA A 125 -13.50 -8.42 10.92
CA ALA A 125 -14.41 -9.36 10.29
C ALA A 125 -14.02 -9.69 8.85
N GLU A 126 -13.62 -8.67 8.07
CA GLU A 126 -13.15 -8.85 6.69
C GLU A 126 -11.92 -9.78 6.63
N SER A 127 -11.03 -9.75 7.61
CA SER A 127 -9.87 -10.64 7.66
C SER A 127 -10.26 -12.11 7.77
N PHE A 128 -11.30 -12.44 8.53
CA PHE A 128 -11.83 -13.79 8.60
C PHE A 128 -12.60 -14.17 7.34
N PHE A 129 -13.37 -13.23 6.80
CA PHE A 129 -14.10 -13.44 5.55
C PHE A 129 -13.14 -13.80 4.40
N ARG A 130 -12.05 -13.04 4.23
CA ARG A 130 -11.05 -13.29 3.19
C ARG A 130 -10.22 -14.56 3.41
N ALA A 131 -10.04 -14.98 4.67
CA ALA A 131 -9.34 -16.21 5.01
C ALA A 131 -10.20 -17.47 4.80
N THR A 132 -11.52 -17.31 4.64
CA THR A 132 -12.48 -18.42 4.51
C THR A 132 -12.75 -18.70 3.03
N PRO A 133 -12.83 -19.97 2.59
CA PRO A 133 -13.22 -20.29 1.21
C PRO A 133 -14.54 -19.64 0.81
N PRO A 134 -14.71 -19.23 -0.48
CA PRO A 134 -15.87 -18.47 -0.93
C PRO A 134 -17.23 -19.17 -0.78
N ASP A 135 -17.23 -20.51 -0.72
CA ASP A 135 -18.40 -21.36 -0.57
C ASP A 135 -18.78 -21.64 0.88
N GLN A 136 -18.01 -21.10 1.83
CA GLN A 136 -18.22 -21.30 3.26
C GLN A 136 -18.56 -19.98 3.95
N VAL A 137 -19.40 -20.06 4.98
CA VAL A 137 -19.69 -18.92 5.86
C VAL A 137 -18.66 -18.91 6.98
N SER A 138 -18.01 -17.78 7.18
CA SER A 138 -17.13 -17.57 8.32
C SER A 138 -17.94 -17.22 9.58
N PRO A 139 -17.95 -18.08 10.63
CA PRO A 139 -18.65 -17.75 11.87
C PRO A 139 -18.06 -16.53 12.59
N ASP A 140 -16.73 -16.41 12.53
CA ASP A 140 -16.03 -15.27 13.14
C ASP A 140 -16.35 -13.96 12.41
N ALA A 141 -16.33 -13.96 11.08
CA ALA A 141 -16.73 -12.77 10.31
C ALA A 141 -18.14 -12.35 10.66
N LYS A 142 -19.09 -13.30 10.74
CA LYS A 142 -20.47 -13.02 11.13
C LYS A 142 -20.55 -12.40 12.53
N LEU A 143 -19.88 -12.99 13.51
CA LEU A 143 -19.86 -12.49 14.89
C LEU A 143 -19.38 -11.03 14.97
N TRP A 144 -18.29 -10.70 14.26
CA TRP A 144 -17.72 -9.36 14.33
C TRP A 144 -18.53 -8.33 13.54
N ILE A 145 -19.19 -8.73 12.43
CA ILE A 145 -20.17 -7.87 11.74
C ILE A 145 -21.38 -7.59 12.62
N GLU A 146 -21.91 -8.58 13.32
CA GLU A 146 -23.02 -8.38 14.26
C GLU A 146 -22.65 -7.41 15.39
N LYS A 147 -21.44 -7.53 15.95
CA LYS A 147 -20.92 -6.58 16.95
C LYS A 147 -20.77 -5.16 16.38
N ALA A 148 -20.26 -5.02 15.16
CA ALA A 148 -20.13 -3.72 14.52
C ALA A 148 -21.49 -3.04 14.31
N LEU A 149 -22.51 -3.80 13.89
CA LEU A 149 -23.88 -3.31 13.72
C LEU A 149 -24.59 -3.04 15.05
N ALA A 150 -24.21 -3.72 16.13
CA ALA A 150 -24.71 -3.40 17.46
C ALA A 150 -24.20 -2.04 17.97
N LEU A 151 -22.97 -1.66 17.61
CA LEU A 151 -22.40 -0.34 17.91
C LEU A 151 -22.96 0.74 16.97
N GLU A 152 -23.02 0.44 15.68
CA GLU A 152 -23.43 1.38 14.64
C GLU A 152 -24.37 0.68 13.64
N PRO A 153 -25.70 0.70 13.90
CA PRO A 153 -26.67 -0.02 13.06
C PRO A 153 -26.71 0.41 11.58
N ASN A 154 -26.20 1.60 11.28
CA ASN A 154 -26.15 2.14 9.92
C ASN A 154 -24.74 2.12 9.31
N ASN A 155 -23.79 1.38 9.88
CA ASN A 155 -22.47 1.23 9.30
C ASN A 155 -22.58 0.57 7.91
N GLN A 156 -22.32 1.35 6.87
CA GLN A 156 -22.52 0.93 5.47
C GLN A 156 -21.67 -0.30 5.10
N ARG A 157 -20.42 -0.36 5.57
CA ARG A 157 -19.55 -1.50 5.31
C ARG A 157 -20.04 -2.76 6.03
N ALA A 158 -20.46 -2.62 7.28
CA ALA A 158 -21.01 -3.73 8.04
C ALA A 158 -22.29 -4.28 7.39
N LEU A 159 -23.21 -3.41 6.94
CA LEU A 159 -24.42 -3.82 6.21
C LEU A 159 -24.07 -4.50 4.88
N PHE A 160 -23.08 -4.02 4.16
CA PHE A 160 -22.60 -4.67 2.94
C PHE A 160 -22.12 -6.10 3.23
N PHE A 161 -21.22 -6.28 4.20
CA PHE A 161 -20.71 -7.61 4.58
C PHE A 161 -21.80 -8.52 5.17
N GLN A 162 -22.76 -7.98 5.91
CA GLN A 162 -23.93 -8.74 6.38
C GLN A 162 -24.67 -9.35 5.20
N GLY A 163 -24.94 -8.59 4.15
CA GLY A 163 -25.61 -9.11 2.95
C GLY A 163 -24.78 -10.19 2.24
N VAL A 164 -23.45 -10.01 2.14
CA VAL A 164 -22.56 -11.03 1.56
C VAL A 164 -22.61 -12.32 2.37
N LEU A 165 -22.53 -12.26 3.69
CA LEU A 165 -22.61 -13.43 4.58
C LEU A 165 -23.97 -14.12 4.48
N LEU A 166 -25.05 -13.37 4.30
CA LEU A 166 -26.40 -13.92 4.08
C LEU A 166 -26.49 -14.65 2.72
N MET A 167 -25.85 -14.13 1.67
CA MET A 167 -25.75 -14.83 0.38
C MET A 167 -25.00 -16.15 0.51
N GLN A 168 -23.85 -16.16 1.20
CA GLN A 168 -23.11 -17.40 1.48
C GLN A 168 -23.94 -18.39 2.32
N ALA A 169 -24.74 -17.90 3.25
CA ALA A 169 -25.65 -18.70 4.07
C ALA A 169 -26.89 -19.18 3.30
N LYS A 170 -26.98 -18.94 1.97
CA LYS A 170 -28.15 -19.27 1.13
C LYS A 170 -29.45 -18.62 1.62
N GLN A 171 -29.34 -17.39 2.08
CA GLN A 171 -30.47 -16.55 2.54
C GLN A 171 -30.64 -15.30 1.64
N PRO A 172 -30.87 -15.47 0.31
CA PRO A 172 -30.87 -14.35 -0.64
C PRO A 172 -31.99 -13.34 -0.37
N ALA A 173 -33.14 -13.75 0.13
CA ALA A 173 -34.21 -12.83 0.48
C ALA A 173 -33.78 -11.81 1.55
N GLN A 174 -33.07 -12.28 2.59
CA GLN A 174 -32.57 -11.41 3.64
C GLN A 174 -31.42 -10.54 3.16
N ALA A 175 -30.52 -11.07 2.32
CA ALA A 175 -29.44 -10.32 1.70
C ALA A 175 -29.98 -9.13 0.88
N ALA A 176 -30.99 -9.38 0.02
CA ALA A 176 -31.65 -8.35 -0.74
C ALA A 176 -32.23 -7.25 0.15
N GLN A 177 -32.96 -7.63 1.21
CA GLN A 177 -33.55 -6.67 2.16
C GLN A 177 -32.51 -5.79 2.85
N VAL A 178 -31.37 -6.36 3.27
CA VAL A 178 -30.28 -5.59 3.90
C VAL A 178 -29.67 -4.60 2.90
N TRP A 179 -29.38 -5.05 1.70
CA TRP A 179 -28.78 -4.19 0.68
C TRP A 179 -29.74 -3.14 0.12
N GLU A 180 -31.05 -3.43 0.01
CA GLU A 180 -32.06 -2.46 -0.37
C GLU A 180 -32.20 -1.32 0.64
N LYS A 181 -32.05 -1.62 1.95
CA LYS A 181 -31.99 -0.60 3.00
C LYS A 181 -30.69 0.22 2.97
N LEU A 182 -29.60 -0.39 2.54
CA LEU A 182 -28.33 0.28 2.38
C LEU A 182 -28.30 1.22 1.16
N LEU A 183 -28.97 0.84 0.08
CA LEU A 183 -28.92 1.53 -1.22
C LEU A 183 -29.13 3.04 -1.18
N PRO A 184 -30.14 3.60 -0.47
CA PRO A 184 -30.35 5.05 -0.39
C PRO A 184 -29.31 5.82 0.41
N GLN A 185 -28.41 5.13 1.11
CA GLN A 185 -27.35 5.72 1.93
C GLN A 185 -26.03 5.85 1.16
N LEU A 186 -25.96 5.25 -0.03
CA LEU A 186 -24.76 5.19 -0.85
C LEU A 186 -24.72 6.33 -1.87
N ASP A 187 -23.51 6.72 -2.27
CA ASP A 187 -23.32 7.54 -3.47
C ASP A 187 -23.72 6.78 -4.73
N GLU A 188 -23.98 7.50 -5.82
CA GLU A 188 -24.46 6.91 -7.08
C GLU A 188 -23.53 5.81 -7.64
N ALA A 189 -22.22 6.02 -7.57
CA ALA A 189 -21.25 5.06 -8.12
C ALA A 189 -21.27 3.75 -7.32
N THR A 190 -21.28 3.86 -5.99
CA THR A 190 -21.36 2.72 -5.07
C THR A 190 -22.71 2.01 -5.18
N ALA A 191 -23.81 2.78 -5.29
CA ALA A 191 -25.14 2.22 -5.50
C ALA A 191 -25.23 1.43 -6.81
N LYS A 192 -24.68 1.96 -7.93
CA LYS A 192 -24.60 1.26 -9.21
C LYS A 192 -23.77 -0.02 -9.11
N ALA A 193 -22.70 -0.02 -8.34
CA ALA A 193 -21.86 -1.22 -8.14
C ALA A 193 -22.57 -2.30 -7.29
N LEU A 194 -23.41 -1.92 -6.34
CA LEU A 194 -24.15 -2.86 -5.48
C LEU A 194 -25.40 -3.42 -6.16
N LEU A 195 -26.03 -2.67 -7.06
CA LEU A 195 -27.30 -3.03 -7.69
C LEU A 195 -27.32 -4.42 -8.34
N PRO A 196 -26.28 -4.88 -9.08
CA PRO A 196 -26.25 -6.24 -9.63
C PRO A 196 -26.31 -7.33 -8.53
N GLN A 197 -25.71 -7.09 -7.38
CA GLN A 197 -25.74 -8.04 -6.26
C GLN A 197 -27.15 -8.13 -5.65
N ILE A 198 -27.83 -7.01 -5.53
CA ILE A 198 -29.22 -6.96 -5.08
C ILE A 198 -30.10 -7.72 -6.07
N ASN A 199 -29.98 -7.44 -7.36
CA ASN A 199 -30.81 -8.09 -8.38
C ASN A 199 -30.53 -9.60 -8.48
N LEU A 200 -29.27 -10.03 -8.30
CA LEU A 200 -28.91 -11.44 -8.18
C LEU A 200 -29.63 -12.09 -6.99
N ALA A 201 -29.61 -11.45 -5.83
CA ALA A 201 -30.29 -11.97 -4.63
C ALA A 201 -31.81 -12.04 -4.82
N ARG A 202 -32.41 -11.02 -5.44
CA ARG A 202 -33.84 -10.96 -5.79
C ARG A 202 -34.25 -12.04 -6.77
N ALA A 203 -33.46 -12.25 -7.82
CA ALA A 203 -33.71 -13.29 -8.84
C ALA A 203 -33.75 -14.70 -8.23
N GLN A 204 -32.87 -14.99 -7.24
CA GLN A 204 -32.85 -16.30 -6.56
C GLN A 204 -34.13 -16.60 -5.76
N VAL A 205 -34.94 -15.58 -5.45
CA VAL A 205 -36.23 -15.75 -4.75
C VAL A 205 -37.43 -15.36 -5.61
N GLY A 206 -37.22 -15.22 -6.92
CA GLY A 206 -38.31 -14.94 -7.89
C GLY A 206 -38.86 -13.51 -7.82
N LEU A 207 -38.11 -12.57 -7.26
CA LEU A 207 -38.49 -11.15 -7.21
C LEU A 207 -37.98 -10.42 -8.47
N ALA A 208 -38.74 -9.43 -8.93
CA ALA A 208 -38.35 -8.59 -10.07
C ALA A 208 -37.11 -7.77 -9.77
N GLU A 209 -36.32 -7.47 -10.79
CA GLU A 209 -35.18 -6.55 -10.69
C GLU A 209 -35.63 -5.14 -10.28
N ILE A 210 -34.76 -4.43 -9.58
CA ILE A 210 -34.92 -3.02 -9.27
C ILE A 210 -33.90 -2.18 -10.05
N THR A 211 -34.24 -0.92 -10.26
CA THR A 211 -33.35 0.07 -10.87
C THR A 211 -33.15 1.24 -9.92
N LEU A 212 -32.05 1.97 -10.11
CA LEU A 212 -31.88 3.23 -9.39
C LEU A 212 -32.84 4.27 -9.95
N PRO A 213 -33.39 5.17 -9.12
CA PRO A 213 -34.19 6.27 -9.60
C PRO A 213 -33.37 7.16 -10.54
N GLU A 214 -33.97 7.55 -11.68
CA GLU A 214 -33.33 8.52 -12.57
C GLU A 214 -33.19 9.86 -11.82
N GLN A 215 -31.96 10.33 -11.74
CA GLN A 215 -31.71 11.68 -11.20
C GLN A 215 -32.22 12.69 -12.25
N LYS A 216 -33.17 13.52 -11.82
CA LYS A 216 -33.67 14.64 -12.62
C LYS A 216 -32.73 15.83 -12.50
#